data_736df8540022ccd17956d592c8e2e7ae
#
_entry.id   736df8540022ccd17956d592c8e2e7ae
#
_cell.length_a   1.000
_cell.length_b   1.000
_cell.length_c   1.000
_cell.angle_alpha   90.00
_cell.angle_beta   90.00
_cell.angle_gamma   90.00
#
_symmetry.space_group_name_H-M   'P 1'
#
loop_
_entity.id
_entity.type
_entity.pdbx_description
1 polymer ?
#
loop_
_entity_poly.entity_id
_entity_poly.type
_entity_poly.pdbx_seq_one_letter_code
_entity_poly.pdbx_strand_id
1 'polypeptide(L)'
;MKNKIFELYKPRSLADFLAFQVENPRETFVYVLQHPAPNINILSASEFGYLVICLPKQDNIIYSSGPFVRKMQKNLQNFKPNDYILCLGDPSIIGLSTAVVSDNTNGQFNLLKWDRQEYKYYPLNIDLYQKEEQ
;
A
#
# COMPACT_ATOMS: atom_id res chain seq x y z
N MET A 1 -10.61 7.35 -13.12
CA MET A 1 -9.63 6.28 -12.87
C MET A 1 -8.24 6.79 -13.09
N LYS A 2 -7.31 6.45 -12.20
CA LYS A 2 -5.93 6.89 -12.28
C LYS A 2 -5.13 5.97 -13.19
N ASN A 3 -4.48 6.52 -14.20
CA ASN A 3 -3.78 5.71 -15.22
C ASN A 3 -2.31 5.47 -14.92
N LYS A 4 -1.70 6.33 -14.09
CA LYS A 4 -0.27 6.20 -13.76
C LYS A 4 -0.06 5.16 -12.69
N ILE A 5 0.89 4.25 -12.90
CA ILE A 5 1.28 3.23 -11.94
C ILE A 5 2.74 3.44 -11.59
N PHE A 6 3.02 3.52 -10.29
CA PHE A 6 4.38 3.63 -9.78
C PHE A 6 4.91 2.25 -9.41
N GLU A 7 6.13 1.94 -9.82
CA GLU A 7 6.79 0.68 -9.50
C GLU A 7 8.09 1.00 -8.78
N LEU A 8 8.06 1.00 -7.44
CA LEU A 8 9.12 1.59 -6.62
C LEU A 8 10.45 0.83 -6.64
N TYR A 9 10.44 -0.42 -7.09
CA TYR A 9 11.65 -1.22 -7.19
C TYR A 9 12.50 -0.92 -8.44
N LYS A 10 12.01 -0.10 -9.36
CA LYS A 10 12.76 0.32 -10.55
C LYS A 10 13.70 1.48 -10.20
N PRO A 11 14.83 1.61 -10.94
CA PRO A 11 15.78 2.70 -10.67
C PRO A 11 15.09 4.07 -10.69
N ARG A 12 15.40 4.91 -9.69
CA ARG A 12 14.90 6.27 -9.54
C ARG A 12 13.38 6.38 -9.26
N SER A 13 12.66 5.27 -9.32
CA SER A 13 11.19 5.31 -9.18
C SER A 13 10.74 5.79 -7.82
N LEU A 14 11.44 5.41 -6.75
CA LEU A 14 11.06 5.88 -5.41
C LEU A 14 11.23 7.40 -5.31
N ALA A 15 12.34 7.95 -5.78
CA ALA A 15 12.56 9.39 -5.76
C ALA A 15 11.51 10.13 -6.58
N ASP A 16 11.18 9.61 -7.75
CA ASP A 16 10.15 10.20 -8.62
C ASP A 16 8.77 10.16 -7.96
N PHE A 17 8.46 9.06 -7.28
CA PHE A 17 7.20 8.91 -6.56
C PHE A 17 7.09 9.90 -5.40
N LEU A 18 8.14 10.02 -4.60
CA LEU A 18 8.15 10.96 -3.48
C LEU A 18 8.00 12.41 -3.95
N ALA A 19 8.64 12.75 -5.07
CA ALA A 19 8.48 14.08 -5.68
C ALA A 19 7.05 14.29 -6.15
N PHE A 20 6.43 13.30 -6.77
CA PHE A 20 5.05 13.37 -7.20
C PHE A 20 4.11 13.62 -6.02
N GLN A 21 4.35 12.97 -4.88
CA GLN A 21 3.53 13.17 -3.68
C GLN A 21 3.62 14.59 -3.16
N VAL A 22 4.81 15.19 -3.17
CA VAL A 22 5.01 16.57 -2.74
C VAL A 22 4.28 17.55 -3.66
N GLU A 23 4.33 17.31 -4.96
CA GLU A 23 3.68 18.15 -5.96
C GLU A 23 2.15 17.97 -6.00
N ASN A 24 1.65 16.84 -5.50
CA ASN A 24 0.24 16.48 -5.57
C ASN A 24 -0.28 16.04 -4.19
N PRO A 25 -0.28 16.94 -3.20
CA PRO A 25 -0.55 16.57 -1.81
C PRO A 25 -1.99 16.13 -1.54
N ARG A 26 -2.92 16.39 -2.45
CA ARG A 26 -4.32 15.99 -2.29
C ARG A 26 -4.64 14.64 -2.90
N GLU A 27 -3.70 14.06 -3.65
CA GLU A 27 -3.93 12.76 -4.27
C GLU A 27 -3.81 11.65 -3.25
N THR A 28 -4.57 10.59 -3.47
CA THR A 28 -4.51 9.37 -2.67
C THR A 28 -3.81 8.26 -3.43
N PHE A 29 -3.25 7.31 -2.67
CA PHE A 29 -2.46 6.23 -3.23
C PHE A 29 -2.92 4.90 -2.68
N VAL A 30 -2.90 3.89 -3.55
CA VAL A 30 -3.19 2.50 -3.20
C VAL A 30 -1.86 1.75 -3.29
N TYR A 31 -1.34 1.34 -2.15
CA TYR A 31 -0.05 0.65 -2.09
C TYR A 31 -0.27 -0.85 -2.29
N VAL A 32 0.14 -1.32 -3.45
CA VAL A 32 0.19 -2.73 -3.81
C VAL A 32 1.56 -3.22 -3.35
N LEU A 33 1.59 -3.95 -2.24
CA LEU A 33 2.84 -4.21 -1.53
C LEU A 33 3.83 -5.04 -2.33
N GLN A 34 3.33 -5.90 -3.21
CA GLN A 34 4.13 -6.77 -4.03
C GLN A 34 3.49 -6.89 -5.40
N HIS A 35 4.30 -6.95 -6.46
CA HIS A 35 3.78 -7.10 -7.81
C HIS A 35 2.90 -8.35 -7.88
N PRO A 36 1.63 -8.23 -8.30
CA PRO A 36 0.69 -9.34 -8.25
C PRO A 36 0.95 -10.39 -9.32
N ALA A 37 0.41 -11.59 -9.11
CA ALA A 37 0.38 -12.62 -10.14
C ALA A 37 -0.45 -12.13 -11.34
N PRO A 38 -0.14 -12.62 -12.57
CA PRO A 38 -0.80 -12.10 -13.78
C PRO A 38 -2.32 -12.23 -13.81
N ASN A 39 -2.87 -13.21 -13.08
CA ASN A 39 -4.32 -13.45 -13.04
C ASN A 39 -5.06 -12.58 -12.04
N ILE A 40 -4.36 -11.75 -11.29
CA ILE A 40 -4.99 -10.89 -10.28
C ILE A 40 -5.19 -9.50 -10.88
N ASN A 41 -6.43 -9.05 -10.88
CA ASN A 41 -6.77 -7.72 -11.38
C ASN A 41 -6.65 -6.68 -10.27
N ILE A 42 -5.65 -5.82 -10.36
CA ILE A 42 -5.49 -4.71 -9.43
C ILE A 42 -5.97 -3.38 -10.01
N LEU A 43 -6.26 -3.33 -11.31
CA LEU A 43 -6.60 -2.06 -11.97
C LEU A 43 -7.87 -1.44 -11.44
N SER A 44 -8.84 -2.26 -11.02
CA SER A 44 -10.07 -1.74 -10.44
C SER A 44 -9.85 -1.02 -9.10
N ALA A 45 -8.75 -1.31 -8.41
CA ALA A 45 -8.39 -0.58 -7.19
C ALA A 45 -7.98 0.86 -7.48
N SER A 46 -7.67 1.20 -8.72
CA SER A 46 -7.27 2.56 -9.10
C SER A 46 -8.39 3.59 -8.95
N GLU A 47 -9.63 3.17 -8.75
CA GLU A 47 -10.70 4.12 -8.40
C GLU A 47 -10.47 4.78 -7.05
N PHE A 48 -9.68 4.15 -6.17
CA PHE A 48 -9.38 4.69 -4.84
C PHE A 48 -8.15 5.58 -4.81
N GLY A 49 -7.29 5.49 -5.82
CA GLY A 49 -6.07 6.29 -5.89
C GLY A 49 -5.07 5.74 -6.90
N TYR A 50 -3.93 6.40 -7.00
CA TYR A 50 -2.85 5.91 -7.86
C TYR A 50 -2.28 4.62 -7.30
N LEU A 51 -2.06 3.64 -8.18
CA LEU A 51 -1.46 2.36 -7.78
C LEU A 51 0.05 2.52 -7.61
N VAL A 52 0.55 2.03 -6.49
CA VAL A 52 1.98 2.08 -6.14
C VAL A 52 2.43 0.68 -5.82
N ILE A 53 3.22 0.05 -6.69
CA ILE A 53 3.73 -1.29 -6.48
C ILE A 53 5.07 -1.19 -5.77
N CYS A 54 5.16 -1.74 -4.56
CA CYS A 54 6.31 -1.54 -3.68
C CYS A 54 7.46 -2.50 -3.95
N LEU A 55 7.17 -3.78 -4.17
CA LEU A 55 8.18 -4.83 -4.30
C LEU A 55 7.98 -5.61 -5.59
N PRO A 56 9.06 -6.17 -6.17
CA PRO A 56 8.93 -7.04 -7.33
C PRO A 56 8.23 -8.34 -6.99
N LYS A 57 7.79 -9.05 -8.02
CA LYS A 57 6.93 -10.21 -7.92
C LYS A 57 7.50 -11.34 -7.06
N GLN A 58 8.82 -11.55 -7.11
CA GLN A 58 9.46 -12.72 -6.50
C GLN A 58 10.10 -12.45 -5.14
N ASP A 59 9.94 -11.25 -4.61
CA ASP A 59 10.44 -10.96 -3.27
C ASP A 59 9.61 -11.68 -2.22
N ASN A 60 10.29 -12.29 -1.26
CA ASN A 60 9.63 -12.91 -0.11
C ASN A 60 10.53 -12.81 1.12
N ILE A 61 9.93 -12.92 2.30
CA ILE A 61 10.65 -12.89 3.57
C ILE A 61 10.85 -14.33 4.01
N ILE A 62 12.00 -14.93 3.67
CA ILE A 62 12.27 -16.33 4.03
C ILE A 62 13.18 -16.41 5.25
N TYR A 63 14.30 -15.68 5.24
CA TYR A 63 15.36 -15.86 6.23
C TYR A 63 15.67 -14.65 7.08
N SER A 64 15.33 -13.44 6.61
CA SER A 64 15.64 -12.21 7.34
C SER A 64 14.61 -11.13 7.04
N SER A 65 14.03 -10.58 8.08
CA SER A 65 13.04 -9.50 7.95
C SER A 65 13.67 -8.11 7.85
N GLY A 66 14.88 -7.93 8.35
CA GLY A 66 15.52 -6.62 8.45
C GLY A 66 15.55 -5.83 7.14
N PRO A 67 16.04 -6.41 6.03
CA PRO A 67 16.06 -5.71 4.75
C PRO A 67 14.68 -5.30 4.26
N PHE A 68 13.66 -6.14 4.49
CA PHE A 68 12.29 -5.82 4.10
C PHE A 68 11.68 -4.72 4.94
N VAL A 69 11.97 -4.71 6.25
CA VAL A 69 11.53 -3.62 7.14
C VAL A 69 12.07 -2.29 6.61
N ARG A 70 13.36 -2.22 6.35
CA ARG A 70 13.98 -0.99 5.84
C ARG A 70 13.42 -0.58 4.50
N LYS A 71 13.24 -1.54 3.60
CA LYS A 71 12.68 -1.27 2.27
C LYS A 71 11.26 -0.70 2.37
N MET A 72 10.43 -1.30 3.19
CA MET A 72 9.05 -0.85 3.34
C MET A 72 8.97 0.48 4.11
N GLN A 73 9.86 0.72 5.08
CA GLN A 73 9.94 2.04 5.72
C GLN A 73 10.22 3.15 4.71
N LYS A 74 11.09 2.90 3.74
CA LYS A 74 11.37 3.85 2.65
C LYS A 74 10.19 4.01 1.71
N ASN A 75 9.61 2.89 1.28
CA ASN A 75 8.51 2.91 0.32
C ASN A 75 7.25 3.57 0.88
N LEU A 76 7.02 3.42 2.18
CA LEU A 76 5.80 3.87 2.83
C LEU A 76 6.00 5.16 3.64
N GLN A 77 7.15 5.82 3.50
CA GLN A 77 7.51 6.95 4.36
C GLN A 77 6.53 8.12 4.30
N ASN A 78 5.83 8.30 3.17
CA ASN A 78 4.86 9.38 3.00
C ASN A 78 3.42 8.86 2.94
N PHE A 79 3.17 7.68 3.49
CA PHE A 79 1.82 7.15 3.62
C PHE A 79 0.99 8.07 4.51
N LYS A 80 -0.20 8.43 4.03
CA LYS A 80 -1.12 9.34 4.74
C LYS A 80 -2.33 8.55 5.26
N PRO A 81 -3.04 9.07 6.27
CA PRO A 81 -4.22 8.40 6.82
C PRO A 81 -5.31 8.07 5.80
N ASN A 82 -5.40 8.82 4.69
CA ASN A 82 -6.39 8.56 3.65
C ASN A 82 -5.87 7.71 2.49
N ASP A 83 -4.63 7.24 2.56
CA ASP A 83 -4.11 6.27 1.61
C ASP A 83 -4.54 4.85 1.97
N TYR A 84 -4.28 3.90 1.07
CA TYR A 84 -4.78 2.52 1.18
C TYR A 84 -3.65 1.52 1.07
N ILE A 85 -3.75 0.44 1.85
CA ILE A 85 -2.96 -0.77 1.64
C ILE A 85 -3.85 -1.81 0.97
N LEU A 86 -3.42 -2.31 -0.18
CA LEU A 86 -4.12 -3.40 -0.86
C LEU A 86 -3.70 -4.73 -0.22
N CYS A 87 -4.67 -5.43 0.38
CA CYS A 87 -4.41 -6.66 1.14
C CYS A 87 -4.35 -7.88 0.22
N LEU A 88 -3.31 -7.92 -0.63
CA LEU A 88 -3.00 -9.04 -1.51
C LEU A 88 -1.53 -9.38 -1.40
N GLY A 89 -1.21 -10.67 -1.50
CA GLY A 89 0.16 -11.16 -1.51
C GLY A 89 0.53 -11.90 -0.23
N ASP A 90 1.83 -11.91 0.06
CA ASP A 90 2.40 -12.61 1.21
C ASP A 90 1.88 -12.01 2.52
N PRO A 91 1.25 -12.81 3.39
CA PRO A 91 0.73 -12.31 4.67
C PRO A 91 1.80 -11.65 5.55
N SER A 92 3.05 -12.12 5.48
CA SER A 92 4.15 -11.54 6.25
C SER A 92 4.46 -10.12 5.79
N ILE A 93 4.43 -9.88 4.48
CA ILE A 93 4.66 -8.55 3.92
C ILE A 93 3.50 -7.63 4.26
N ILE A 94 2.27 -8.12 4.21
CA ILE A 94 1.09 -7.36 4.60
C ILE A 94 1.19 -6.94 6.07
N GLY A 95 1.49 -7.90 6.95
CA GLY A 95 1.61 -7.62 8.38
C GLY A 95 2.69 -6.61 8.70
N LEU A 96 3.88 -6.79 8.14
CA LEU A 96 5.00 -5.88 8.33
C LEU A 96 4.69 -4.48 7.83
N SER A 97 4.10 -4.38 6.65
CA SER A 97 3.77 -3.09 6.03
C SER A 97 2.70 -2.35 6.81
N THR A 98 1.70 -3.08 7.31
CA THR A 98 0.64 -2.51 8.15
C THR A 98 1.22 -1.95 9.45
N ALA A 99 2.19 -2.64 10.05
CA ALA A 99 2.86 -2.15 11.25
C ALA A 99 3.63 -0.85 10.97
N VAL A 100 4.35 -0.80 9.85
CA VAL A 100 5.07 0.42 9.44
C VAL A 100 4.11 1.59 9.24
N VAL A 101 3.04 1.35 8.52
CA VAL A 101 2.03 2.38 8.23
C VAL A 101 1.35 2.85 9.50
N SER A 102 0.99 1.94 10.39
CA SER A 102 0.36 2.28 11.67
C SER A 102 1.25 3.20 12.51
N ASP A 103 2.55 2.90 12.52
CA ASP A 103 3.51 3.73 13.24
C ASP A 103 3.61 5.13 12.63
N ASN A 104 3.63 5.23 11.30
CA ASN A 104 3.76 6.50 10.59
C ASN A 104 2.52 7.38 10.68
N THR A 105 1.34 6.79 10.84
CA THR A 105 0.05 7.49 10.79
C THR A 105 -0.66 7.56 12.13
N ASN A 106 0.02 7.20 13.20
CA ASN A 106 -0.60 7.14 14.53
C ASN A 106 -1.86 6.26 14.54
N GLY A 107 -1.77 5.11 13.87
CA GLY A 107 -2.83 4.12 13.86
C GLY A 107 -4.01 4.41 12.94
N GLN A 108 -3.86 5.34 11.99
CA GLN A 108 -4.94 5.71 11.07
C GLN A 108 -4.56 5.37 9.63
N PHE A 109 -5.29 4.47 9.00
CA PHE A 109 -5.05 4.09 7.61
C PHE A 109 -6.24 3.33 7.04
N ASN A 110 -6.25 3.11 5.73
CA ASN A 110 -7.27 2.34 5.06
C ASN A 110 -6.68 1.06 4.50
N LEU A 111 -7.48 -0.01 4.55
CA LEU A 111 -7.18 -1.26 3.86
C LEU A 111 -8.16 -1.44 2.71
N LEU A 112 -7.70 -2.03 1.63
CA LEU A 112 -8.59 -2.49 0.55
C LEU A 112 -8.61 -4.01 0.56
N LYS A 113 -9.81 -4.55 0.65
CA LYS A 113 -10.06 -5.99 0.69
C LYS A 113 -10.82 -6.40 -0.56
N TRP A 114 -10.38 -7.50 -1.21
CA TRP A 114 -11.12 -8.07 -2.33
C TRP A 114 -12.33 -8.85 -1.84
N ASP A 115 -13.50 -8.55 -2.42
CA ASP A 115 -14.71 -9.31 -2.15
C ASP A 115 -14.98 -10.26 -3.32
N ARG A 116 -14.93 -11.56 -3.05
CA ARG A 116 -15.12 -12.60 -4.05
C ARG A 116 -16.55 -12.68 -4.58
N GLN A 117 -17.53 -12.30 -3.77
CA GLN A 117 -18.93 -12.36 -4.16
C GLN A 117 -19.32 -11.22 -5.09
N GLU A 118 -18.83 -10.00 -4.74
CA GLU A 118 -19.17 -8.79 -5.48
C GLU A 118 -18.14 -8.45 -6.56
N TYR A 119 -17.02 -9.15 -6.61
CA TYR A 119 -15.91 -8.91 -7.54
C TYR A 119 -15.44 -7.46 -7.53
N LYS A 120 -15.22 -6.93 -6.32
CA LYS A 120 -14.73 -5.57 -6.16
C LYS A 120 -13.93 -5.43 -4.87
N TYR A 121 -13.18 -4.30 -4.80
CA TYR A 121 -12.44 -3.96 -3.59
C TYR A 121 -13.32 -3.16 -2.65
N TYR A 122 -13.24 -3.49 -1.36
CA TYR A 122 -13.91 -2.77 -0.29
C TYR A 122 -12.90 -2.03 0.57
N PRO A 123 -13.15 -0.74 0.85
CA PRO A 123 -12.32 0.00 1.78
C PRO A 123 -12.72 -0.31 3.22
N LEU A 124 -11.69 -0.50 4.06
CA LEU A 124 -11.86 -0.62 5.51
C LEU A 124 -11.05 0.49 6.15
N ASN A 125 -11.73 1.38 6.86
CA ASN A 125 -11.05 2.45 7.58
C ASN A 125 -10.62 1.93 8.95
N ILE A 126 -9.32 2.05 9.25
CA ILE A 126 -8.74 1.62 10.52
C ILE A 126 -8.32 2.84 11.31
N ASP A 127 -8.79 2.92 12.54
CA ASP A 127 -8.36 3.92 13.51
C ASP A 127 -8.22 3.20 14.85
N LEU A 128 -6.99 2.94 15.26
CA LEU A 128 -6.70 2.16 16.47
C LEU A 128 -7.09 2.90 17.76
N TYR A 129 -7.23 4.21 17.67
CA TYR A 129 -7.51 5.04 18.84
C TYR A 129 -8.89 5.67 18.80
N GLN A 130 -9.75 5.13 17.93
CA GLN A 130 -11.13 5.59 17.83
C GLN A 130 -11.87 5.31 19.16
N LYS A 131 -12.51 6.35 19.69
CA LYS A 131 -13.31 6.20 20.89
C LYS A 131 -14.64 5.55 20.56
N GLU A 132 -15.07 4.60 21.38
CA GLU A 132 -16.40 4.05 21.25
C GLU A 132 -17.45 5.11 21.58
N GLU A 133 -18.48 5.19 20.74
CA GLU A 133 -19.66 5.99 21.06
C GLU A 133 -20.51 5.22 22.06
N GLN A 134 -20.96 5.91 23.09
CA GLN A 134 -21.84 5.32 24.12
C GLN A 134 -23.26 5.81 23.95
#